data_fce6fd539f4d7aa0f40e3d2518099540
#
_entry.id   fce6fd539f4d7aa0f40e3d2518099540
#
_cell.length_a   1.000
_cell.length_b   1.000
_cell.length_c   1.000
_cell.angle_alpha   90.00
_cell.angle_beta   90.00
_cell.angle_gamma   90.00
#
_symmetry.space_group_name_H-M   'P 1'
#
loop_
_entity.id
_entity.type
_entity.pdbx_description
1 polymer ?
#
loop_
_entity_poly.entity_id
_entity_poly.type
_entity_poly.pdbx_seq_one_letter_code
_entity_poly.pdbx_strand_id
1 'polypeptide(L)'
;SYSLNKEKLSLFTIEKLFFAFTFAFLIYLASHFSKNEIGLFAIAAMIAIGYNLPLKTNKNNTFRLRQIKGLKIFLIAFSWTLVTVYIPINLYIVNKISLTIVLINNFLFIAILSLLFDIKDFQKDKENNLPSIPVLIGVTKSYHIIQLILALLVISTCYLYNDVGFATTAALLLHILFSYVVIFKLKSSHKNFYYTILIDGLLISQALVVWIAKNL
;
A
#
# COMPACT_ATOMS: atom_id res chain seq x y z
N SER A 1 24.35 25.92 27.75
CA SER A 1 23.02 26.27 27.17
C SER A 1 23.11 26.90 25.79
N TYR A 2 24.20 27.65 25.48
CA TYR A 2 24.36 28.33 24.15
C TYR A 2 24.65 27.35 23.01
N SER A 3 25.42 26.27 23.23
CA SER A 3 25.72 25.23 22.24
C SER A 3 24.49 24.41 21.83
N LEU A 4 23.66 24.03 22.80
CA LEU A 4 22.41 23.29 22.54
C LEU A 4 21.39 24.11 21.73
N ASN A 5 21.40 25.43 21.87
CA ASN A 5 20.50 26.29 21.10
C ASN A 5 20.97 26.45 19.63
N LYS A 6 22.29 26.43 19.40
CA LYS A 6 22.88 26.51 18.06
C LYS A 6 22.69 25.21 17.26
N GLU A 7 22.80 24.05 17.92
CA GLU A 7 22.51 22.75 17.31
C GLU A 7 21.02 22.60 16.97
N LYS A 8 20.11 22.98 17.86
CA LYS A 8 18.67 22.99 17.55
C LYS A 8 18.32 23.91 16.40
N LEU A 9 18.96 25.07 16.30
CA LEU A 9 18.74 26.02 15.20
C LEU A 9 19.25 25.48 13.87
N SER A 10 20.39 24.77 13.87
CA SER A 10 20.95 24.14 12.67
C SER A 10 20.10 22.97 12.17
N LEU A 11 19.61 22.09 13.07
CA LEU A 11 18.70 21.00 12.75
C LEU A 11 17.40 21.52 12.16
N PHE A 12 16.79 22.55 12.77
CA PHE A 12 15.58 23.18 12.25
C PHE A 12 15.75 23.81 10.86
N THR A 13 16.94 24.34 10.58
CA THR A 13 17.27 24.89 9.25
C THR A 13 17.46 23.78 8.22
N ILE A 14 18.12 22.69 8.58
CA ILE A 14 18.29 21.50 7.72
C ILE A 14 16.94 20.87 7.37
N GLU A 15 16.06 20.72 8.35
CA GLU A 15 14.68 20.21 8.13
C GLU A 15 13.92 21.10 7.14
N LYS A 16 13.95 22.43 7.30
CA LYS A 16 13.30 23.36 6.36
C LYS A 16 13.87 23.28 4.95
N LEU A 17 15.18 23.17 4.81
CA LEU A 17 15.82 23.01 3.52
C LEU A 17 15.44 21.68 2.86
N PHE A 18 15.37 20.61 3.63
CA PHE A 18 14.92 19.30 3.14
C PHE A 18 13.46 19.37 2.66
N PHE A 19 12.55 19.99 3.44
CA PHE A 19 11.18 20.17 3.03
C PHE A 19 11.06 21.06 1.78
N ALA A 20 11.80 22.15 1.70
CA ALA A 20 11.79 23.03 0.54
C ALA A 20 12.30 22.31 -0.71
N PHE A 21 13.39 21.53 -0.60
CA PHE A 21 13.94 20.73 -1.69
C PHE A 21 12.92 19.65 -2.14
N THR A 22 12.33 18.92 -1.19
CA THR A 22 11.30 17.90 -1.48
C THR A 22 10.10 18.52 -2.18
N PHE A 23 9.64 19.67 -1.72
CA PHE A 23 8.51 20.38 -2.32
C PHE A 23 8.83 20.88 -3.73
N ALA A 24 10.01 21.46 -3.94
CA ALA A 24 10.48 21.89 -5.27
C ALA A 24 10.62 20.70 -6.23
N PHE A 25 11.14 19.57 -5.75
CA PHE A 25 11.24 18.33 -6.52
C PHE A 25 9.86 17.76 -6.89
N LEU A 26 8.89 17.81 -5.98
CA LEU A 26 7.50 17.41 -6.27
C LEU A 26 6.85 18.31 -7.32
N ILE A 27 7.07 19.64 -7.28
CA ILE A 27 6.59 20.58 -8.30
C ILE A 27 7.23 20.25 -9.65
N TYR A 28 8.54 20.01 -9.68
CA TYR A 28 9.26 19.61 -10.89
C TYR A 28 8.68 18.31 -11.47
N LEU A 29 8.46 17.28 -10.66
CA LEU A 29 7.83 16.05 -11.11
C LEU A 29 6.41 16.30 -11.63
N ALA A 30 5.63 17.10 -10.90
CA ALA A 30 4.25 17.41 -11.29
C ALA A 30 4.18 18.13 -12.65
N SER A 31 5.20 18.91 -13.03
CA SER A 31 5.24 19.58 -14.33
C SER A 31 5.33 18.62 -15.53
N HIS A 32 5.72 17.37 -15.30
CA HIS A 32 5.82 16.32 -16.33
C HIS A 32 4.52 15.52 -16.48
N PHE A 33 3.55 15.70 -15.59
CA PHE A 33 2.27 15.00 -15.64
C PHE A 33 1.21 15.79 -16.40
N SER A 34 0.34 15.07 -17.12
CA SER A 34 -0.83 15.65 -17.74
C SER A 34 -1.85 16.14 -16.69
N LYS A 35 -2.75 17.04 -17.08
CA LYS A 35 -3.82 17.53 -16.18
C LYS A 35 -4.67 16.41 -15.61
N ASN A 36 -4.92 15.35 -16.39
CA ASN A 36 -5.69 14.19 -15.95
C ASN A 36 -4.95 13.40 -14.86
N GLU A 37 -3.64 13.19 -15.01
CA GLU A 37 -2.81 12.50 -14.02
C GLU A 37 -2.73 13.30 -12.73
N ILE A 38 -2.53 14.61 -12.81
CA ILE A 38 -2.56 15.51 -11.64
C ILE A 38 -3.92 15.41 -10.93
N GLY A 39 -5.02 15.34 -11.67
CA GLY A 39 -6.37 15.14 -11.13
C GLY A 39 -6.48 13.80 -10.37
N LEU A 40 -5.92 12.71 -10.90
CA LEU A 40 -5.92 11.40 -10.26
C LEU A 40 -5.06 11.38 -8.97
N PHE A 41 -3.88 12.03 -9.00
CA PHE A 41 -3.07 12.22 -7.79
C PHE A 41 -3.80 13.03 -6.72
N ALA A 42 -4.53 14.09 -7.14
CA ALA A 42 -5.33 14.88 -6.21
C ALA A 42 -6.46 14.05 -5.58
N ILE A 43 -7.11 13.16 -6.33
CA ILE A 43 -8.12 12.23 -5.80
C ILE A 43 -7.47 11.28 -4.76
N ALA A 44 -6.33 10.67 -5.06
CA ALA A 44 -5.62 9.80 -4.13
C ALA A 44 -5.22 10.56 -2.85
N ALA A 45 -4.73 11.79 -2.98
CA ALA A 45 -4.39 12.65 -1.85
C ALA A 45 -5.63 13.02 -1.01
N MET A 46 -6.75 13.35 -1.64
CA MET A 46 -8.01 13.62 -0.94
C MET A 46 -8.50 12.41 -0.15
N ILE A 47 -8.39 11.20 -0.70
CA ILE A 47 -8.72 9.96 0.00
C ILE A 47 -7.81 9.78 1.23
N ALA A 48 -6.50 9.96 1.07
CA ALA A 48 -5.52 9.79 2.15
C ALA A 48 -5.72 10.81 3.28
N ILE A 49 -6.02 12.07 2.93
CA ILE A 49 -6.30 13.13 3.90
C ILE A 49 -7.67 12.89 4.56
N GLY A 50 -8.71 12.68 3.76
CA GLY A 50 -10.09 12.50 4.23
C GLY A 50 -10.26 11.30 5.16
N TYR A 51 -9.45 10.27 4.96
CA TYR A 51 -9.43 9.10 5.83
C TYR A 51 -9.11 9.43 7.30
N ASN A 52 -8.21 10.39 7.55
CA ASN A 52 -7.75 10.77 8.89
C ASN A 52 -8.53 11.95 9.50
N LEU A 53 -9.24 12.72 8.68
CA LEU A 53 -9.94 13.91 9.16
C LEU A 53 -11.09 13.54 10.12
N PRO A 54 -11.19 14.22 11.28
CA PRO A 54 -12.34 14.10 12.15
C PRO A 54 -13.53 14.86 11.55
N LEU A 55 -14.54 14.12 11.08
CA LEU A 55 -15.79 14.71 10.64
C LEU A 55 -16.66 14.99 11.87
N LYS A 56 -17.01 16.24 12.12
CA LYS A 56 -17.92 16.64 13.21
C LYS A 56 -19.35 16.27 12.81
N THR A 57 -19.95 15.32 13.50
CA THR A 57 -21.34 14.90 13.23
C THR A 57 -22.34 15.61 14.17
N ASN A 58 -21.92 16.02 15.36
CA ASN A 58 -22.74 16.78 16.32
C ASN A 58 -21.83 17.42 17.40
N LYS A 59 -22.37 18.31 18.26
CA LYS A 59 -21.61 19.11 19.24
C LYS A 59 -20.55 18.36 20.07
N ASN A 60 -20.66 17.02 20.24
CA ASN A 60 -19.74 16.21 21.07
C ASN A 60 -19.23 14.92 20.41
N ASN A 61 -19.62 14.60 19.15
CA ASN A 61 -19.19 13.36 18.50
C ASN A 61 -18.35 13.65 17.24
N THR A 62 -17.10 13.21 17.23
CA THR A 62 -16.23 13.22 16.05
C THR A 62 -16.25 11.84 15.41
N PHE A 63 -16.78 11.74 14.20
CA PHE A 63 -16.71 10.54 13.38
C PHE A 63 -15.47 10.62 12.47
N ARG A 64 -14.79 9.48 12.29
CA ARG A 64 -13.68 9.36 11.33
C ARG A 64 -13.96 8.22 10.37
N LEU A 65 -13.62 8.39 9.08
CA LEU A 65 -13.81 7.34 8.07
C LEU A 65 -13.12 6.02 8.46
N ARG A 66 -12.02 6.07 9.18
CA ARG A 66 -11.33 4.89 9.70
C ARG A 66 -12.16 4.03 10.67
N GLN A 67 -13.29 4.53 11.17
CA GLN A 67 -14.20 3.78 12.05
C GLN A 67 -15.20 2.92 11.26
N ILE A 68 -15.24 3.08 9.93
CA ILE A 68 -16.06 2.22 9.06
C ILE A 68 -15.34 0.88 8.87
N LYS A 69 -16.07 -0.22 9.14
CA LYS A 69 -15.56 -1.59 9.04
C LYS A 69 -14.99 -1.88 7.64
N GLY A 70 -13.73 -2.32 7.57
CA GLY A 70 -13.06 -2.70 6.32
C GLY A 70 -12.70 -1.55 5.35
N LEU A 71 -13.26 -0.35 5.54
CA LEU A 71 -13.01 0.79 4.64
C LEU A 71 -11.52 1.17 4.58
N LYS A 72 -10.79 1.01 5.69
CA LYS A 72 -9.35 1.27 5.77
C LYS A 72 -8.59 0.51 4.69
N ILE A 73 -8.75 -0.82 4.64
CA ILE A 73 -8.03 -1.68 3.69
C ILE A 73 -8.40 -1.31 2.25
N PHE A 74 -9.69 -1.09 1.99
CA PHE A 74 -10.18 -0.70 0.67
C PHE A 74 -9.56 0.63 0.20
N LEU A 75 -9.59 1.68 1.03
CA LEU A 75 -9.07 3.00 0.65
C LEU A 75 -7.56 2.98 0.43
N ILE A 76 -6.80 2.27 1.28
CA ILE A 76 -5.36 2.12 1.12
C ILE A 76 -5.05 1.38 -0.19
N ALA A 77 -5.66 0.22 -0.41
CA ALA A 77 -5.43 -0.59 -1.60
C ALA A 77 -5.83 0.17 -2.87
N PHE A 78 -6.95 0.88 -2.86
CA PHE A 78 -7.42 1.67 -3.99
C PHE A 78 -6.46 2.83 -4.31
N SER A 79 -6.06 3.62 -3.31
CA SER A 79 -5.16 4.76 -3.51
C SER A 79 -3.79 4.31 -4.03
N TRP A 80 -3.23 3.24 -3.46
CA TRP A 80 -1.97 2.67 -3.94
C TRP A 80 -2.08 2.14 -5.37
N THR A 81 -3.12 1.39 -5.69
CA THR A 81 -3.33 0.87 -7.06
C THR A 81 -3.49 1.99 -8.08
N LEU A 82 -4.22 3.05 -7.72
CA LEU A 82 -4.37 4.23 -8.56
C LEU A 82 -3.01 4.86 -8.89
N VAL A 83 -2.19 5.08 -7.87
CA VAL A 83 -0.91 5.79 -8.01
C VAL A 83 0.18 4.92 -8.64
N THR A 84 0.27 3.63 -8.25
CA THR A 84 1.40 2.78 -8.67
C THR A 84 1.15 2.02 -9.98
N VAL A 85 -0.10 1.82 -10.37
CA VAL A 85 -0.45 1.04 -11.57
C VAL A 85 -1.26 1.85 -12.56
N TYR A 86 -2.42 2.41 -12.16
CA TYR A 86 -3.34 3.04 -13.10
C TYR A 86 -2.72 4.27 -13.78
N ILE A 87 -2.11 5.18 -13.01
CA ILE A 87 -1.50 6.40 -13.57
C ILE A 87 -0.33 6.07 -14.51
N PRO A 88 0.66 5.21 -14.14
CA PRO A 88 1.76 4.87 -15.05
C PRO A 88 1.30 4.11 -16.31
N ILE A 89 0.33 3.21 -16.20
CA ILE A 89 -0.13 2.40 -17.35
C ILE A 89 -0.98 3.21 -18.33
N ASN A 90 -1.68 4.26 -17.87
CA ASN A 90 -2.50 5.10 -18.72
C ASN A 90 -1.69 5.79 -19.85
N LEU A 91 -0.36 5.76 -19.75
CA LEU A 91 0.58 6.22 -20.78
C LEU A 91 0.82 5.18 -21.91
N TYR A 92 0.35 3.94 -21.74
CA TYR A 92 0.59 2.85 -22.68
C TYR A 92 -0.73 2.29 -23.24
N ILE A 93 -0.71 1.89 -24.51
CA ILE A 93 -1.84 1.18 -25.14
C ILE A 93 -1.80 -0.26 -24.65
N VAL A 94 -2.69 -0.61 -23.71
CA VAL A 94 -2.79 -1.95 -23.13
C VAL A 94 -4.18 -2.53 -23.40
N ASN A 95 -4.25 -3.86 -23.56
CA ASN A 95 -5.53 -4.56 -23.61
C ASN A 95 -6.34 -4.27 -22.33
N LYS A 96 -7.60 -3.83 -22.47
CA LYS A 96 -8.46 -3.44 -21.35
C LYS A 96 -8.68 -4.56 -20.33
N ILE A 97 -8.79 -5.81 -20.79
CA ILE A 97 -8.99 -6.97 -19.92
C ILE A 97 -7.74 -7.18 -19.07
N SER A 98 -6.57 -7.22 -19.67
CA SER A 98 -5.29 -7.40 -18.99
C SER A 98 -5.01 -6.27 -18.02
N LEU A 99 -5.31 -5.03 -18.40
CA LEU A 99 -5.22 -3.88 -17.50
C LEU A 99 -6.11 -4.07 -16.27
N THR A 100 -7.36 -4.48 -16.46
CA THR A 100 -8.29 -4.71 -15.35
C THR A 100 -7.76 -5.78 -14.39
N ILE A 101 -7.20 -6.87 -14.91
CA ILE A 101 -6.64 -7.95 -14.09
C ILE A 101 -5.40 -7.46 -13.33
N VAL A 102 -4.51 -6.70 -13.97
CA VAL A 102 -3.33 -6.12 -13.29
C VAL A 102 -3.74 -5.16 -12.17
N LEU A 103 -4.76 -4.33 -12.38
CA LEU A 103 -5.30 -3.43 -11.36
C LEU A 103 -5.89 -4.23 -10.18
N ILE A 104 -6.68 -5.27 -10.46
CA ILE A 104 -7.25 -6.13 -9.43
C ILE A 104 -6.13 -6.86 -8.66
N ASN A 105 -5.13 -7.39 -9.35
CA ASN A 105 -4.00 -8.07 -8.71
C ASN A 105 -3.23 -7.16 -7.77
N ASN A 106 -2.92 -5.94 -8.21
CA ASN A 106 -2.24 -4.96 -7.35
C ASN A 106 -3.11 -4.58 -6.16
N PHE A 107 -4.40 -4.28 -6.39
CA PHE A 107 -5.35 -3.98 -5.33
C PHE A 107 -5.42 -5.10 -4.28
N LEU A 108 -5.55 -6.34 -4.71
CA LEU A 108 -5.60 -7.50 -3.81
C LEU A 108 -4.29 -7.69 -3.05
N PHE A 109 -3.14 -7.50 -3.70
CA PHE A 109 -1.85 -7.60 -3.05
C PHE A 109 -1.67 -6.53 -1.96
N ILE A 110 -1.99 -5.27 -2.25
CA ILE A 110 -1.96 -4.18 -1.26
C ILE A 110 -2.97 -4.43 -0.13
N ALA A 111 -4.14 -5.00 -0.45
CA ALA A 111 -5.13 -5.37 0.57
C ALA A 111 -4.58 -6.45 1.53
N ILE A 112 -3.82 -7.44 1.05
CA ILE A 112 -3.10 -8.41 1.89
C ILE A 112 -2.13 -7.69 2.83
N LEU A 113 -1.28 -6.80 2.31
CA LEU A 113 -0.30 -6.07 3.11
C LEU A 113 -0.99 -5.21 4.19
N SER A 114 -2.06 -4.52 3.81
CA SER A 114 -2.87 -3.72 4.76
C SER A 114 -3.51 -4.58 5.84
N LEU A 115 -4.02 -5.78 5.47
CA LEU A 115 -4.59 -6.73 6.43
C LEU A 115 -3.53 -7.29 7.38
N LEU A 116 -2.31 -7.51 6.93
CA LEU A 116 -1.18 -7.93 7.78
C LEU A 116 -0.84 -6.85 8.81
N PHE A 117 -0.87 -5.56 8.44
CA PHE A 117 -0.72 -4.46 9.39
C PHE A 117 -1.83 -4.45 10.43
N ASP A 118 -3.08 -4.69 10.03
CA ASP A 118 -4.20 -4.79 10.97
C ASP A 118 -4.06 -5.99 11.92
N ILE A 119 -3.51 -7.13 11.44
CA ILE A 119 -3.19 -8.29 12.29
C ILE A 119 -2.11 -7.92 13.31
N LYS A 120 -1.06 -7.21 12.88
CA LYS A 120 0.00 -6.73 13.77
C LYS A 120 -0.56 -5.82 14.87
N ASP A 121 -1.46 -4.92 14.50
CA ASP A 121 -2.03 -3.93 15.42
C ASP A 121 -3.29 -4.42 16.15
N PHE A 122 -3.62 -5.72 16.05
CA PHE A 122 -4.85 -6.33 16.60
C PHE A 122 -5.14 -5.97 18.06
N GLN A 123 -4.15 -6.07 18.95
CA GLN A 123 -4.33 -5.76 20.38
C GLN A 123 -4.67 -4.27 20.58
N LYS A 124 -3.91 -3.40 19.93
CA LYS A 124 -4.09 -1.95 19.98
C LYS A 124 -5.45 -1.53 19.41
N ASP A 125 -5.87 -2.13 18.30
CA ASP A 125 -7.16 -1.86 17.68
C ASP A 125 -8.31 -2.32 18.59
N LYS A 126 -8.16 -3.47 19.23
CA LYS A 126 -9.14 -4.00 20.20
C LYS A 126 -9.30 -3.10 21.41
N GLU A 127 -8.19 -2.64 22.01
CA GLU A 127 -8.19 -1.71 23.16
C GLU A 127 -8.83 -0.35 22.80
N ASN A 128 -8.62 0.12 21.57
CA ASN A 128 -9.19 1.38 21.09
C ASN A 128 -10.59 1.25 20.48
N ASN A 129 -11.22 0.06 20.54
CA ASN A 129 -12.52 -0.23 19.94
C ASN A 129 -12.59 0.11 18.43
N LEU A 130 -11.48 -0.06 17.70
CA LEU A 130 -11.42 0.14 16.26
C LEU A 130 -11.89 -1.13 15.54
N PRO A 131 -12.85 -1.03 14.61
CA PRO A 131 -13.43 -2.20 13.94
C PRO A 131 -12.57 -2.68 12.75
N SER A 132 -11.28 -3.01 13.00
CA SER A 132 -10.44 -3.65 11.99
C SER A 132 -10.89 -5.09 11.70
N ILE A 133 -10.58 -5.61 10.51
CA ILE A 133 -11.01 -6.97 10.11
C ILE A 133 -10.59 -8.02 11.14
N PRO A 134 -9.33 -8.06 11.63
CA PRO A 134 -8.95 -9.04 12.65
C PRO A 134 -9.73 -8.92 13.96
N VAL A 135 -10.15 -7.71 14.35
CA VAL A 135 -10.99 -7.50 15.54
C VAL A 135 -12.39 -8.05 15.34
N LEU A 136 -12.94 -7.97 14.12
CA LEU A 136 -14.29 -8.41 13.80
C LEU A 136 -14.42 -9.92 13.63
N ILE A 137 -13.47 -10.56 12.94
CA ILE A 137 -13.58 -11.99 12.56
C ILE A 137 -12.51 -12.88 13.19
N GLY A 138 -11.54 -12.30 13.89
CA GLY A 138 -10.41 -12.99 14.50
C GLY A 138 -9.20 -13.13 13.59
N VAL A 139 -8.01 -13.21 14.20
CA VAL A 139 -6.71 -13.30 13.51
C VAL A 139 -6.60 -14.53 12.61
N THR A 140 -7.08 -15.70 13.07
CA THR A 140 -7.02 -16.95 12.29
C THR A 140 -7.82 -16.86 11.00
N LYS A 141 -9.04 -16.35 11.05
CA LYS A 141 -9.86 -16.16 9.84
C LYS A 141 -9.26 -15.11 8.90
N SER A 142 -8.60 -14.08 9.43
CA SER A 142 -7.89 -13.09 8.63
C SER A 142 -6.75 -13.73 7.83
N TYR A 143 -5.99 -14.66 8.41
CA TYR A 143 -4.98 -15.42 7.67
C TYR A 143 -5.60 -16.32 6.59
N HIS A 144 -6.77 -16.93 6.81
CA HIS A 144 -7.46 -17.70 5.77
C HIS A 144 -7.90 -16.82 4.60
N ILE A 145 -8.36 -15.59 4.86
CA ILE A 145 -8.67 -14.61 3.80
C ILE A 145 -7.40 -14.30 2.99
N ILE A 146 -6.26 -14.06 3.64
CA ILE A 146 -4.98 -13.82 2.96
C ILE A 146 -4.62 -15.01 2.05
N GLN A 147 -4.73 -16.24 2.54
CA GLN A 147 -4.44 -17.44 1.75
C GLN A 147 -5.36 -17.55 0.52
N LEU A 148 -6.66 -17.26 0.69
CA LEU A 148 -7.60 -17.26 -0.41
C LEU A 148 -7.23 -16.21 -1.47
N ILE A 149 -6.89 -14.99 -1.04
CA ILE A 149 -6.47 -13.94 -1.96
C ILE A 149 -5.18 -14.31 -2.69
N LEU A 150 -4.20 -14.91 -2.01
CA LEU A 150 -2.97 -15.39 -2.66
C LEU A 150 -3.26 -16.46 -3.71
N ALA A 151 -4.19 -17.38 -3.45
CA ALA A 151 -4.62 -18.37 -4.44
C ALA A 151 -5.29 -17.71 -5.66
N LEU A 152 -6.12 -16.71 -5.46
CA LEU A 152 -6.72 -15.92 -6.55
C LEU A 152 -5.65 -15.17 -7.36
N LEU A 153 -4.62 -14.63 -6.71
CA LEU A 153 -3.50 -13.98 -7.39
C LEU A 153 -2.72 -14.96 -8.26
N VAL A 154 -2.53 -16.20 -7.86
CA VAL A 154 -1.90 -17.24 -8.70
C VAL A 154 -2.73 -17.47 -9.96
N ILE A 155 -4.02 -17.70 -9.82
CA ILE A 155 -4.93 -17.96 -10.95
C ILE A 155 -4.94 -16.79 -11.93
N SER A 156 -5.11 -15.57 -11.44
CA SER A 156 -5.16 -14.36 -12.26
C SER A 156 -3.82 -14.05 -12.94
N THR A 157 -2.69 -14.33 -12.27
CA THR A 157 -1.36 -14.18 -12.85
C THR A 157 -1.12 -15.19 -13.99
N CYS A 158 -1.57 -16.45 -13.84
CA CYS A 158 -1.52 -17.42 -14.92
C CYS A 158 -2.35 -16.99 -16.13
N TYR A 159 -3.49 -16.35 -15.93
CA TYR A 159 -4.32 -15.81 -17.02
C TYR A 159 -3.58 -14.73 -17.83
N LEU A 160 -2.74 -13.92 -17.20
CA LEU A 160 -1.96 -12.86 -17.85
C LEU A 160 -0.79 -13.39 -18.70
N TYR A 161 -0.50 -14.69 -18.67
CA TYR A 161 0.66 -15.28 -19.35
C TYR A 161 0.82 -14.84 -20.81
N ASN A 162 -0.27 -14.83 -21.58
CA ASN A 162 -0.24 -14.48 -23.00
C ASN A 162 0.08 -12.99 -23.26
N ASP A 163 -0.19 -12.12 -22.29
CA ASP A 163 -0.02 -10.67 -22.43
C ASP A 163 1.34 -10.18 -21.89
N VAL A 164 1.82 -10.82 -20.82
CA VAL A 164 3.07 -10.37 -20.15
C VAL A 164 4.28 -11.27 -20.40
N GLY A 165 4.06 -12.44 -20.99
CA GLY A 165 5.09 -13.41 -21.36
C GLY A 165 5.55 -14.30 -20.19
N PHE A 166 6.35 -15.33 -20.55
CA PHE A 166 6.80 -16.37 -19.62
C PHE A 166 7.62 -15.82 -18.46
N ALA A 167 8.65 -15.01 -18.75
CA ALA A 167 9.59 -14.52 -17.73
C ALA A 167 8.86 -13.70 -16.65
N THR A 168 7.99 -12.77 -17.04
CA THR A 168 7.24 -11.92 -16.12
C THR A 168 6.22 -12.74 -15.32
N THR A 169 5.53 -13.68 -15.95
CA THR A 169 4.57 -14.56 -15.25
C THR A 169 5.28 -15.44 -14.21
N ALA A 170 6.39 -16.09 -14.60
CA ALA A 170 7.17 -16.91 -13.69
C ALA A 170 7.71 -16.09 -12.49
N ALA A 171 8.20 -14.89 -12.75
CA ALA A 171 8.70 -13.97 -11.74
C ALA A 171 7.60 -13.56 -10.74
N LEU A 172 6.39 -13.24 -11.23
CA LEU A 172 5.24 -12.90 -10.38
C LEU A 172 4.78 -14.10 -9.54
N LEU A 173 4.73 -15.31 -10.12
CA LEU A 173 4.39 -16.53 -9.39
C LEU A 173 5.42 -16.84 -8.29
N LEU A 174 6.71 -16.71 -8.58
CA LEU A 174 7.77 -16.84 -7.59
C LEU A 174 7.64 -15.82 -6.47
N HIS A 175 7.29 -14.57 -6.80
CA HIS A 175 7.03 -13.52 -5.81
C HIS A 175 5.82 -13.84 -4.93
N ILE A 176 4.72 -14.36 -5.49
CA ILE A 176 3.56 -14.79 -4.71
C ILE A 176 3.93 -15.93 -3.75
N LEU A 177 4.71 -16.92 -4.21
CA LEU A 177 5.22 -18.00 -3.38
C LEU A 177 6.14 -17.48 -2.27
N PHE A 178 7.06 -16.57 -2.59
CA PHE A 178 7.90 -15.90 -1.60
C PHE A 178 7.08 -15.15 -0.55
N SER A 179 6.06 -14.40 -1.00
CA SER A 179 5.13 -13.70 -0.11
C SER A 179 4.40 -14.66 0.83
N TYR A 180 3.95 -15.81 0.33
CA TYR A 180 3.32 -16.84 1.15
C TYR A 180 4.27 -17.34 2.25
N VAL A 181 5.53 -17.65 1.91
CA VAL A 181 6.53 -18.12 2.87
C VAL A 181 6.82 -17.07 3.95
N VAL A 182 6.97 -15.79 3.54
CA VAL A 182 7.19 -14.67 4.47
C VAL A 182 6.00 -14.52 5.42
N ILE A 183 4.78 -14.51 4.90
CA ILE A 183 3.54 -14.38 5.69
C ILE A 183 3.38 -15.53 6.67
N PHE A 184 3.71 -16.77 6.24
CA PHE A 184 3.66 -17.94 7.12
C PHE A 184 4.67 -17.82 8.27
N LYS A 185 5.90 -17.34 8.00
CA LYS A 185 6.90 -17.07 9.05
C LYS A 185 6.47 -15.95 10.00
N LEU A 186 5.82 -14.90 9.49
CA LEU A 186 5.28 -13.81 10.31
C LEU A 186 4.22 -14.29 11.31
N LYS A 187 3.39 -15.28 10.92
CA LYS A 187 2.38 -15.87 11.81
C LYS A 187 2.97 -16.43 13.10
N SER A 188 4.20 -16.90 13.07
CA SER A 188 4.92 -17.46 14.23
C SER A 188 5.81 -16.43 14.95
N SER A 189 5.97 -15.22 14.43
CA SER A 189 6.85 -14.19 14.99
C SER A 189 6.05 -13.16 15.81
N HIS A 190 6.53 -12.89 17.03
CA HIS A 190 5.93 -11.86 17.91
C HIS A 190 6.67 -10.51 17.89
N LYS A 191 7.68 -10.33 17.01
CA LYS A 191 8.50 -9.10 16.99
C LYS A 191 7.95 -8.08 15.99
N ASN A 192 7.35 -7.00 16.48
CA ASN A 192 6.77 -5.91 15.67
C ASN A 192 7.70 -5.31 14.62
N PHE A 193 9.00 -5.23 14.90
CA PHE A 193 10.00 -4.68 13.98
C PHE A 193 10.12 -5.49 12.69
N TYR A 194 10.22 -6.83 12.81
CA TYR A 194 10.28 -7.70 11.63
C TYR A 194 9.01 -7.65 10.79
N TYR A 195 7.85 -7.49 11.43
CA TYR A 195 6.59 -7.35 10.71
C TYR A 195 6.63 -6.18 9.73
N THR A 196 7.03 -5.00 10.19
CA THR A 196 7.06 -3.80 9.35
C THR A 196 8.04 -3.96 8.20
N ILE A 197 9.31 -4.34 8.49
CA ILE A 197 10.33 -4.48 7.45
C ILE A 197 9.96 -5.55 6.41
N LEU A 198 9.42 -6.69 6.84
CA LEU A 198 9.08 -7.76 5.91
C LEU A 198 7.88 -7.41 5.03
N ILE A 199 6.84 -6.74 5.58
CA ILE A 199 5.67 -6.33 4.81
C ILE A 199 6.05 -5.25 3.78
N ASP A 200 6.80 -4.23 4.20
CA ASP A 200 7.28 -3.18 3.28
C ASP A 200 8.25 -3.76 2.25
N GLY A 201 9.10 -4.73 2.67
CA GLY A 201 9.99 -5.48 1.80
C GLY A 201 9.28 -6.28 0.71
N LEU A 202 8.08 -6.81 0.98
CA LEU A 202 7.28 -7.50 -0.04
C LEU A 202 6.83 -6.55 -1.16
N LEU A 203 6.50 -5.30 -0.84
CA LEU A 203 6.14 -4.29 -1.83
C LEU A 203 7.34 -3.97 -2.76
N ILE A 204 8.50 -3.75 -2.16
CA ILE A 204 9.74 -3.45 -2.90
C ILE A 204 10.16 -4.65 -3.75
N SER A 205 10.08 -5.88 -3.21
CA SER A 205 10.47 -7.10 -3.92
C SER A 205 9.57 -7.36 -5.13
N GLN A 206 8.27 -7.02 -5.08
CA GLN A 206 7.38 -7.13 -6.23
C GLN A 206 7.87 -6.27 -7.41
N ALA A 207 8.20 -5.02 -7.14
CA ALA A 207 8.69 -4.10 -8.17
C ALA A 207 10.03 -4.57 -8.76
N LEU A 208 10.96 -5.03 -7.92
CA LEU A 208 12.28 -5.52 -8.34
C LEU A 208 12.16 -6.78 -9.21
N VAL A 209 11.32 -7.74 -8.82
CA VAL A 209 11.15 -9.00 -9.54
C VAL A 209 10.56 -8.74 -10.94
N VAL A 210 9.56 -7.86 -11.06
CA VAL A 210 8.99 -7.48 -12.35
C VAL A 210 10.01 -6.73 -13.20
N TRP A 211 10.78 -5.82 -12.61
CA TRP A 211 11.81 -5.08 -13.33
C TRP A 211 12.92 -5.99 -13.88
N ILE A 212 13.39 -6.95 -13.07
CA ILE A 212 14.40 -7.94 -13.51
C ILE A 212 13.83 -8.80 -14.64
N ALA A 213 12.61 -9.33 -14.48
CA ALA A 213 11.99 -10.21 -15.48
C ALA A 213 11.74 -9.53 -16.82
N LYS A 214 11.54 -8.20 -16.83
CA LYS A 214 11.36 -7.43 -18.07
C LYS A 214 12.68 -7.16 -18.79
N ASN A 215 13.82 -7.23 -18.11
CA ASN A 215 15.15 -6.97 -18.68
C ASN A 215 15.94 -8.26 -18.99
N LEU A 216 15.35 -9.44 -18.75
CA LEU A 216 15.82 -10.76 -19.17
C LEU A 216 15.18 -11.14 -20.50
#